data_aff4d8246d629b70ca82c5500382cd98
#
_entry.id   aff4d8246d629b70ca82c5500382cd98
#
_cell.length_a   1.000
_cell.length_b   1.000
_cell.length_c   1.000
_cell.angle_alpha   90.00
_cell.angle_beta   90.00
_cell.angle_gamma   90.00
#
_symmetry.space_group_name_H-M   'P 1'
#
loop_
_entity.id
_entity.type
_entity.pdbx_description
1 polymer ?
#
loop_
_entity_poly.entity_id
_entity_poly.type
_entity_poly.pdbx_seq_one_letter_code
_entity_poly.pdbx_strand_id
1 'polypeptide(L)'
;MAELESAIEKSLIDKLCHDKSQWTYRPDIKTEEQLWNNFKYILEQNNKAKLNDIPLSESEFAKIKNDISHASFYEAGKWLVGENGKVYVHIQRGNEMLHLLVMNNEHICGGTSVYEVINQYQAFATGEDEDIRNRRFDVTLLINGIPVIHIELKNKNHSYMDGYRQIKKYISEGKFHGIFSNIQMFVVSNVVDTKYFSAARDTELNKKFISGWLDKKNNPVCNYIEFADSVLHIP
;
A
#
# COMPACT_ATOMS: atom_id res chain seq x y z
N MET A 1 27.60 -8.72 -13.82
CA MET A 1 27.33 -8.60 -12.38
C MET A 1 25.81 -8.52 -12.20
N ALA A 2 25.27 -9.13 -11.15
CA ALA A 2 23.86 -8.93 -10.82
C ALA A 2 23.67 -7.48 -10.36
N GLU A 3 22.61 -6.84 -10.82
CA GLU A 3 22.22 -5.53 -10.35
C GLU A 3 21.84 -5.61 -8.87
N LEU A 4 22.23 -4.60 -8.07
CA LEU A 4 21.87 -4.55 -6.65
C LEU A 4 20.37 -4.30 -6.51
N GLU A 5 19.72 -4.93 -5.55
CA GLU A 5 18.27 -4.73 -5.29
C GLU A 5 17.92 -3.26 -5.06
N SER A 6 18.82 -2.49 -4.44
CA SER A 6 18.65 -1.04 -4.28
C SER A 6 18.62 -0.25 -5.60
N ALA A 7 19.33 -0.71 -6.64
CA ALA A 7 19.29 -0.07 -7.96
C ALA A 7 17.98 -0.42 -8.69
N ILE A 8 17.52 -1.66 -8.56
CA ILE A 8 16.23 -2.12 -9.11
C ILE A 8 15.07 -1.32 -8.47
N GLU A 9 15.10 -1.17 -7.16
CA GLU A 9 14.13 -0.38 -6.39
C GLU A 9 14.11 1.08 -6.86
N LYS A 10 15.30 1.71 -6.98
CA LYS A 10 15.40 3.08 -7.47
C LYS A 10 14.82 3.21 -8.88
N SER A 11 15.16 2.29 -9.79
CA SER A 11 14.64 2.32 -11.16
C SER A 11 13.11 2.19 -11.21
N LEU A 12 12.51 1.36 -10.34
CA LEU A 12 11.07 1.24 -10.23
C LEU A 12 10.44 2.54 -9.72
N ILE A 13 11.00 3.14 -8.67
CA ILE A 13 10.49 4.40 -8.10
C ILE A 13 10.62 5.52 -9.13
N ASP A 14 11.76 5.63 -9.80
CA ASP A 14 11.97 6.63 -10.87
C ASP A 14 10.92 6.46 -11.98
N LYS A 15 10.62 5.23 -12.39
CA LYS A 15 9.57 4.94 -13.39
C LYS A 15 8.18 5.35 -12.92
N LEU A 16 7.83 5.05 -11.66
CA LEU A 16 6.53 5.41 -11.08
C LEU A 16 6.35 6.92 -10.92
N CYS A 17 7.43 7.67 -10.70
CA CYS A 17 7.37 9.11 -10.45
C CYS A 17 7.49 9.97 -11.71
N HIS A 18 7.91 9.39 -12.84
CA HIS A 18 8.13 10.10 -14.09
C HIS A 18 7.14 9.67 -15.18
N ASP A 19 7.15 10.40 -16.28
CA ASP A 19 6.29 10.19 -17.44
C ASP A 19 4.79 10.29 -17.11
N LYS A 20 4.04 9.23 -17.42
CA LYS A 20 2.59 9.17 -17.25
C LYS A 20 2.14 8.67 -15.89
N SER A 21 3.05 8.13 -15.08
CA SER A 21 2.68 7.42 -13.85
C SER A 21 2.24 8.32 -12.70
N GLN A 22 2.85 9.48 -12.57
CA GLN A 22 2.46 10.58 -11.66
C GLN A 22 2.39 10.23 -10.16
N TRP A 23 3.07 9.18 -9.72
CA TRP A 23 3.23 8.90 -8.29
C TRP A 23 4.20 9.91 -7.66
N THR A 24 3.95 10.29 -6.42
CA THR A 24 4.86 11.16 -5.65
C THR A 24 5.73 10.32 -4.74
N TYR A 25 7.05 10.40 -4.90
CA TYR A 25 7.97 9.69 -4.01
C TYR A 25 8.10 10.37 -2.65
N ARG A 26 7.93 9.58 -1.59
CA ARG A 26 7.99 10.03 -0.19
C ARG A 26 9.11 9.29 0.55
N PRO A 27 10.38 9.72 0.37
CA PRO A 27 11.53 9.11 1.03
C PRO A 27 11.54 9.35 2.55
N ASP A 28 10.77 10.30 3.03
CA ASP A 28 10.64 10.71 4.42
C ASP A 28 9.76 9.74 5.25
N ILE A 29 8.93 8.91 4.63
CA ILE A 29 8.03 7.98 5.32
C ILE A 29 8.72 6.62 5.44
N LYS A 30 9.26 6.32 6.63
CA LYS A 30 9.98 5.08 6.94
C LYS A 30 9.43 4.35 8.17
N THR A 31 8.62 5.01 8.99
CA THR A 31 8.10 4.48 10.24
C THR A 31 6.58 4.57 10.29
N GLU A 32 5.98 3.81 11.20
CA GLU A 32 4.53 3.80 11.41
C GLU A 32 3.99 5.17 11.80
N GLU A 33 4.71 5.89 12.65
CA GLU A 33 4.33 7.24 13.07
C GLU A 33 4.30 8.21 11.89
N GLN A 34 5.34 8.19 11.03
CA GLN A 34 5.40 9.04 9.84
C GLN A 34 4.27 8.73 8.86
N LEU A 35 3.94 7.44 8.69
CA LEU A 35 2.86 7.02 7.81
C LEU A 35 1.48 7.45 8.35
N TRP A 36 1.22 7.28 9.65
CA TRP A 36 0.00 7.76 10.27
C TRP A 36 -0.15 9.29 10.21
N ASN A 37 0.94 10.02 10.40
CA ASN A 37 0.94 11.49 10.30
C ASN A 37 0.64 11.94 8.86
N ASN A 38 1.19 11.24 7.85
CA ASN A 38 0.87 11.48 6.45
C ASN A 38 -0.61 11.25 6.16
N PHE A 39 -1.16 10.12 6.60
CA PHE A 39 -2.59 9.82 6.45
C PHE A 39 -3.47 10.88 7.15
N LYS A 40 -3.15 11.25 8.40
CA LYS A 40 -3.87 12.30 9.14
C LYS A 40 -3.90 13.61 8.35
N TYR A 41 -2.75 14.04 7.87
CA TYR A 41 -2.61 15.27 7.09
C TYR A 41 -3.50 15.24 5.83
N ILE A 42 -3.43 14.19 5.03
CA ILE A 42 -4.24 14.07 3.80
C ILE A 42 -5.74 14.04 4.15
N LEU A 43 -6.13 13.28 5.18
CA LEU A 43 -7.53 13.21 5.62
C LEU A 43 -8.05 14.58 6.03
N GLU A 44 -7.28 15.36 6.79
CA GLU A 44 -7.64 16.71 7.21
C GLU A 44 -7.75 17.66 6.02
N GLN A 45 -6.80 17.62 5.07
CA GLN A 45 -6.86 18.45 3.87
C GLN A 45 -8.11 18.15 3.02
N ASN A 46 -8.41 16.88 2.80
CA ASN A 46 -9.57 16.46 2.00
C ASN A 46 -10.91 16.76 2.68
N ASN A 47 -10.92 16.97 3.99
CA ASN A 47 -12.14 17.23 4.77
C ASN A 47 -12.13 18.59 5.48
N LYS A 48 -11.28 19.52 5.03
CA LYS A 48 -11.08 20.82 5.69
C LYS A 48 -12.37 21.57 5.99
N ALA A 49 -13.27 21.63 5.01
CA ALA A 49 -14.57 22.30 5.17
C ALA A 49 -15.47 21.61 6.21
N LYS A 50 -15.49 20.27 6.25
CA LYS A 50 -16.27 19.51 7.25
C LYS A 50 -15.70 19.62 8.66
N LEU A 51 -14.39 19.77 8.75
CA LEU A 51 -13.68 19.96 10.01
C LEU A 51 -13.72 21.41 10.51
N ASN A 52 -14.29 22.34 9.73
CA ASN A 52 -14.29 23.78 10.02
C ASN A 52 -12.88 24.33 10.30
N ASP A 53 -11.86 23.86 9.55
CA ASP A 53 -10.45 24.17 9.75
C ASP A 53 -9.88 23.75 11.12
N ILE A 54 -10.61 22.98 11.92
CA ILE A 54 -10.15 22.49 13.23
C ILE A 54 -9.51 21.11 13.05
N PRO A 55 -8.22 20.93 13.34
CA PRO A 55 -7.55 19.64 13.21
C PRO A 55 -8.20 18.53 14.05
N LEU A 56 -7.97 17.28 13.67
CA LEU A 56 -8.36 16.13 14.48
C LEU A 56 -7.61 16.10 15.80
N SER A 57 -8.34 15.96 16.91
CA SER A 57 -7.74 15.71 18.21
C SER A 57 -7.10 14.32 18.26
N GLU A 58 -6.23 14.09 19.22
CA GLU A 58 -5.58 12.79 19.41
C GLU A 58 -6.58 11.67 19.67
N SER A 59 -7.65 11.93 20.40
CA SER A 59 -8.72 10.96 20.67
C SER A 59 -9.55 10.62 19.44
N GLU A 60 -9.89 11.63 18.62
CA GLU A 60 -10.58 11.42 17.34
C GLU A 60 -9.70 10.61 16.39
N PHE A 61 -8.41 10.95 16.30
CA PHE A 61 -7.50 10.23 15.42
C PHE A 61 -7.17 8.82 15.91
N ALA A 62 -7.07 8.60 17.23
CA ALA A 62 -6.92 7.25 17.80
C ALA A 62 -8.10 6.35 17.44
N LYS A 63 -9.33 6.87 17.48
CA LYS A 63 -10.52 6.16 17.02
C LYS A 63 -10.41 5.81 15.54
N ILE A 64 -10.04 6.75 14.67
CA ILE A 64 -9.86 6.52 13.24
C ILE A 64 -8.81 5.43 13.00
N LYS A 65 -7.67 5.46 13.71
CA LYS A 65 -6.65 4.41 13.60
C LYS A 65 -7.22 3.01 13.89
N ASN A 66 -8.05 2.89 14.92
CA ASN A 66 -8.71 1.62 15.26
C ASN A 66 -9.71 1.20 14.18
N ASP A 67 -10.51 2.13 13.67
CA ASP A 67 -11.55 1.85 12.67
C ASP A 67 -10.97 1.34 11.34
N ILE A 68 -9.76 1.79 10.95
CA ILE A 68 -9.10 1.38 9.70
C ILE A 68 -8.02 0.31 9.87
N SER A 69 -7.78 -0.15 11.10
CA SER A 69 -6.91 -1.29 11.42
C SER A 69 -7.74 -2.57 11.39
N HIS A 70 -7.87 -3.16 10.20
CA HIS A 70 -8.76 -4.30 10.00
C HIS A 70 -8.13 -5.62 10.47
N ALA A 71 -8.98 -6.57 10.89
CA ALA A 71 -8.54 -7.89 11.35
C ALA A 71 -8.06 -8.80 10.19
N SER A 72 -8.39 -8.45 8.94
CA SER A 72 -7.97 -9.19 7.76
C SER A 72 -7.98 -8.30 6.52
N PHE A 73 -7.19 -8.69 5.50
CA PHE A 73 -7.21 -8.05 4.18
C PHE A 73 -8.60 -8.07 3.52
N TYR A 74 -9.39 -9.10 3.80
CA TYR A 74 -10.76 -9.20 3.29
C TYR A 74 -11.67 -8.13 3.88
N GLU A 75 -11.63 -7.91 5.20
CA GLU A 75 -12.43 -6.85 5.85
C GLU A 75 -11.96 -5.47 5.38
N ALA A 76 -10.65 -5.25 5.24
CA ALA A 76 -10.11 -4.05 4.64
C ALA A 76 -10.61 -3.83 3.21
N GLY A 77 -10.62 -4.88 2.38
CA GLY A 77 -11.13 -4.83 1.01
C GLY A 77 -12.61 -4.45 0.96
N LYS A 78 -13.44 -4.99 1.84
CA LYS A 78 -14.86 -4.60 1.97
C LYS A 78 -15.00 -3.12 2.31
N TRP A 79 -14.20 -2.63 3.28
CA TRP A 79 -14.21 -1.22 3.65
C TRP A 79 -13.74 -0.32 2.50
N LEU A 80 -12.68 -0.70 1.78
CA LEU A 80 -12.13 0.08 0.66
C LEU A 80 -13.07 0.16 -0.55
N VAL A 81 -14.01 -0.77 -0.71
CA VAL A 81 -15.07 -0.67 -1.74
C VAL A 81 -16.04 0.48 -1.41
N GLY A 82 -16.28 0.72 -0.12
CA GLY A 82 -17.12 1.79 0.37
C GLY A 82 -18.58 1.72 -0.08
N GLU A 83 -19.31 2.79 0.18
CA GLU A 83 -20.67 2.97 -0.32
C GLU A 83 -20.66 3.81 -1.60
N ASN A 84 -21.12 3.24 -2.70
CA ASN A 84 -21.12 3.90 -4.03
C ASN A 84 -19.72 4.41 -4.43
N GLY A 85 -18.65 3.66 -4.07
CA GLY A 85 -17.27 4.02 -4.38
C GLY A 85 -16.69 5.13 -3.50
N LYS A 86 -17.33 5.48 -2.40
CA LYS A 86 -16.85 6.47 -1.43
C LYS A 86 -16.60 5.80 -0.10
N VAL A 87 -15.38 5.97 0.41
CA VAL A 87 -14.91 5.40 1.68
C VAL A 87 -14.87 6.49 2.73
N TYR A 88 -15.47 6.24 3.87
CA TYR A 88 -15.53 7.19 4.98
C TYR A 88 -14.99 6.61 6.28
N VAL A 89 -14.51 7.51 7.14
CA VAL A 89 -14.36 7.27 8.57
C VAL A 89 -15.27 8.24 9.34
N HIS A 90 -15.62 7.91 10.56
CA HIS A 90 -16.60 8.65 11.33
C HIS A 90 -16.02 9.10 12.68
N ILE A 91 -16.22 10.37 13.01
CA ILE A 91 -15.87 10.92 14.31
C ILE A 91 -17.09 11.60 14.93
N GLN A 92 -17.16 11.60 16.26
CA GLN A 92 -18.14 12.37 17.02
C GLN A 92 -17.49 13.67 17.46
N ARG A 93 -18.05 14.80 17.07
CA ARG A 93 -17.61 16.13 17.51
C ARG A 93 -18.78 16.87 18.15
N GLY A 94 -18.78 16.92 19.48
CA GLY A 94 -19.97 17.40 20.24
C GLY A 94 -21.16 16.48 20.00
N ASN A 95 -22.27 17.05 19.53
CA ASN A 95 -23.50 16.31 19.23
C ASN A 95 -23.60 15.88 17.75
N GLU A 96 -22.59 16.18 16.95
CA GLU A 96 -22.59 15.91 15.49
C GLU A 96 -21.69 14.73 15.13
N MET A 97 -22.19 13.86 14.24
CA MET A 97 -21.39 12.80 13.61
C MET A 97 -20.83 13.33 12.28
N LEU A 98 -19.52 13.45 12.21
CA LEU A 98 -18.84 13.87 10.97
C LEU A 98 -18.39 12.64 10.17
N HIS A 99 -18.73 12.63 8.88
CA HIS A 99 -18.34 11.61 7.91
C HIS A 99 -17.17 12.14 7.07
N LEU A 100 -15.96 11.74 7.39
CA LEU A 100 -14.75 12.20 6.72
C LEU A 100 -14.43 11.29 5.53
N LEU A 101 -14.31 11.89 4.35
CA LEU A 101 -13.99 11.17 3.11
C LEU A 101 -12.53 10.73 3.12
N VAL A 102 -12.30 9.44 2.94
CA VAL A 102 -10.97 8.83 2.80
C VAL A 102 -10.61 8.63 1.33
N MET A 103 -11.53 8.02 0.56
CA MET A 103 -11.35 7.77 -0.88
C MET A 103 -12.64 8.03 -1.65
N ASN A 104 -12.51 8.40 -2.91
CA ASN A 104 -13.63 8.59 -3.83
C ASN A 104 -13.23 8.10 -5.24
N ASN A 105 -13.92 7.10 -5.77
CA ASN A 105 -13.64 6.55 -7.10
C ASN A 105 -13.93 7.53 -8.25
N GLU A 106 -14.69 8.60 -8.01
CA GLU A 106 -14.90 9.68 -8.98
C GLU A 106 -13.65 10.58 -9.14
N HIS A 107 -12.70 10.50 -8.20
CA HIS A 107 -11.52 11.34 -8.13
C HIS A 107 -10.22 10.58 -8.52
N ILE A 108 -10.30 9.54 -9.34
CA ILE A 108 -9.13 8.72 -9.72
C ILE A 108 -8.05 9.56 -10.41
N CYS A 109 -8.43 10.50 -11.28
CA CYS A 109 -7.50 11.34 -12.04
C CYS A 109 -7.35 12.76 -11.47
N GLY A 110 -7.50 12.94 -10.18
CA GLY A 110 -7.41 14.26 -9.54
C GLY A 110 -8.37 14.41 -8.35
N GLY A 111 -8.79 15.62 -8.08
CA GLY A 111 -9.67 15.92 -6.96
C GLY A 111 -8.99 15.68 -5.61
N THR A 112 -9.54 14.77 -4.81
CA THR A 112 -9.01 14.44 -3.47
C THR A 112 -8.02 13.28 -3.45
N SER A 113 -7.68 12.69 -4.60
CA SER A 113 -6.78 11.53 -4.65
C SER A 113 -5.31 11.96 -4.66
N VAL A 114 -4.55 11.42 -3.72
CA VAL A 114 -3.10 11.59 -3.57
C VAL A 114 -2.46 10.22 -3.74
N TYR A 115 -1.52 10.11 -4.67
CA TYR A 115 -0.82 8.89 -5.01
C TYR A 115 0.64 9.00 -4.60
N GLU A 116 1.08 8.16 -3.68
CA GLU A 116 2.42 8.23 -3.11
C GLU A 116 3.12 6.88 -3.18
N VAL A 117 4.43 6.89 -3.36
CA VAL A 117 5.28 5.70 -3.26
C VAL A 117 6.27 5.89 -2.13
N ILE A 118 6.31 4.91 -1.24
CA ILE A 118 7.29 4.81 -0.15
C ILE A 118 8.17 3.58 -0.35
N ASN A 119 9.36 3.60 0.23
CA ASN A 119 10.28 2.48 0.17
C ASN A 119 11.01 2.28 1.49
N GLN A 120 11.56 1.08 1.67
CA GLN A 120 12.39 0.75 2.82
C GLN A 120 11.72 1.07 4.17
N TYR A 121 10.39 0.84 4.22
CA TYR A 121 9.60 1.03 5.42
C TYR A 121 10.00 0.03 6.50
N GLN A 122 10.18 0.50 7.73
CA GLN A 122 10.61 -0.30 8.88
C GLN A 122 9.39 -0.90 9.59
N ALA A 123 9.10 -2.16 9.29
CA ALA A 123 8.06 -2.94 9.98
C ALA A 123 8.68 -3.58 11.25
N PHE A 124 8.54 -2.88 12.37
CA PHE A 124 9.05 -3.35 13.65
C PHE A 124 8.34 -4.62 14.14
N ALA A 125 9.01 -5.34 15.01
CA ALA A 125 8.41 -6.46 15.71
C ALA A 125 7.31 -5.94 16.65
N THR A 126 6.17 -6.62 16.64
CA THR A 126 5.06 -6.37 17.57
C THR A 126 5.03 -7.52 18.58
N GLY A 127 5.21 -7.22 19.86
CA GLY A 127 5.22 -8.21 20.96
C GLY A 127 6.62 -8.59 21.47
N GLU A 128 6.62 -9.42 22.52
CA GLU A 128 7.83 -9.87 23.23
C GLU A 128 8.46 -11.14 22.62
N ASP A 129 8.00 -11.58 21.44
CA ASP A 129 8.48 -12.79 20.80
C ASP A 129 9.87 -12.51 20.17
N GLU A 130 10.92 -13.03 20.76
CA GLU A 130 12.32 -12.83 20.35
C GLU A 130 12.62 -13.35 18.93
N ASP A 131 11.77 -14.24 18.39
CA ASP A 131 11.90 -14.78 17.04
C ASP A 131 11.34 -13.83 15.97
N ILE A 132 10.56 -12.81 16.33
CA ILE A 132 10.00 -11.85 15.39
C ILE A 132 10.99 -10.72 15.13
N ARG A 133 11.65 -10.77 13.98
CA ARG A 133 12.64 -9.77 13.55
C ARG A 133 12.00 -8.51 12.98
N ASN A 134 12.69 -7.38 13.13
CA ASN A 134 12.37 -6.20 12.35
C ASN A 134 12.52 -6.50 10.85
N ARG A 135 11.55 -6.03 10.06
CA ARG A 135 11.54 -6.21 8.61
C ARG A 135 11.60 -4.85 7.92
N ARG A 136 12.04 -4.88 6.68
CA ARG A 136 12.08 -3.69 5.83
C ARG A 136 11.38 -4.02 4.52
N PHE A 137 10.33 -3.29 4.24
CA PHE A 137 9.53 -3.43 3.04
C PHE A 137 10.19 -2.71 1.87
N ASP A 138 10.29 -3.34 0.71
CA ASP A 138 10.99 -2.75 -0.43
C ASP A 138 10.24 -1.52 -0.95
N VAL A 139 9.09 -1.70 -1.61
CA VAL A 139 8.29 -0.60 -2.16
C VAL A 139 6.82 -0.78 -1.78
N THR A 140 6.16 0.30 -1.40
CA THR A 140 4.71 0.29 -1.12
C THR A 140 4.05 1.50 -1.76
N LEU A 141 2.91 1.27 -2.40
CA LEU A 141 2.09 2.31 -3.03
C LEU A 141 0.93 2.68 -2.12
N LEU A 142 0.73 3.98 -1.95
CA LEU A 142 -0.30 4.54 -1.08
C LEU A 142 -1.32 5.31 -1.92
N ILE A 143 -2.59 5.19 -1.58
CA ILE A 143 -3.65 6.07 -2.07
C ILE A 143 -4.22 6.81 -0.87
N ASN A 144 -4.17 8.13 -0.89
CA ASN A 144 -4.56 9.00 0.23
C ASN A 144 -3.91 8.60 1.55
N GLY A 145 -2.62 8.22 1.50
CA GLY A 145 -1.85 7.77 2.67
C GLY A 145 -2.14 6.34 3.12
N ILE A 146 -3.10 5.62 2.51
CA ILE A 146 -3.41 4.22 2.82
C ILE A 146 -2.56 3.29 1.96
N PRO A 147 -1.79 2.35 2.54
CA PRO A 147 -1.08 1.32 1.78
C PRO A 147 -2.05 0.38 1.07
N VAL A 148 -1.92 0.26 -0.26
CA VAL A 148 -2.83 -0.58 -1.08
C VAL A 148 -2.10 -1.65 -1.87
N ILE A 149 -0.85 -1.42 -2.27
CA ILE A 149 -0.03 -2.35 -3.03
C ILE A 149 1.34 -2.44 -2.38
N HIS A 150 1.82 -3.64 -2.13
CA HIS A 150 3.19 -3.87 -1.67
C HIS A 150 3.97 -4.68 -2.72
N ILE A 151 5.18 -4.24 -3.01
CA ILE A 151 6.06 -4.79 -4.06
C ILE A 151 7.35 -5.28 -3.40
N GLU A 152 7.66 -6.56 -3.59
CA GLU A 152 8.89 -7.19 -3.13
C GLU A 152 9.79 -7.47 -4.33
N LEU A 153 11.02 -6.98 -4.28
CA LEU A 153 11.98 -7.03 -5.37
C LEU A 153 13.14 -7.98 -5.07
N LYS A 154 13.54 -8.72 -6.07
CA LYS A 154 14.73 -9.55 -6.04
C LYS A 154 15.59 -9.26 -7.27
N ASN A 155 16.89 -9.48 -7.16
CA ASN A 155 17.74 -9.40 -8.33
C ASN A 155 17.56 -10.66 -9.23
N LYS A 156 17.97 -10.57 -10.47
CA LYS A 156 17.75 -11.61 -11.51
C LYS A 156 18.34 -12.99 -11.21
N ASN A 157 19.18 -13.11 -10.19
CA ASN A 157 19.75 -14.40 -9.79
C ASN A 157 18.84 -15.17 -8.83
N HIS A 158 17.77 -14.53 -8.37
CA HIS A 158 16.75 -15.11 -7.51
C HIS A 158 15.48 -15.39 -8.30
N SER A 159 14.66 -16.28 -7.79
CA SER A 159 13.31 -16.49 -8.32
C SER A 159 12.35 -15.44 -7.75
N TYR A 160 11.34 -15.00 -8.52
CA TYR A 160 10.23 -14.22 -7.97
C TYR A 160 9.53 -14.95 -6.82
N MET A 161 9.62 -16.28 -6.79
CA MET A 161 9.10 -17.11 -5.70
C MET A 161 9.81 -16.86 -4.36
N ASP A 162 11.01 -16.29 -4.35
CA ASP A 162 11.67 -15.90 -3.11
C ASP A 162 10.98 -14.68 -2.51
N GLY A 163 10.59 -13.73 -3.34
CA GLY A 163 9.72 -12.61 -2.93
C GLY A 163 8.37 -13.07 -2.39
N TYR A 164 7.72 -14.03 -3.06
CA TYR A 164 6.47 -14.62 -2.57
C TYR A 164 6.63 -15.27 -1.18
N ARG A 165 7.70 -16.05 -0.97
CA ARG A 165 7.99 -16.68 0.33
C ARG A 165 8.26 -15.62 1.41
N GLN A 166 8.91 -14.53 1.03
CA GLN A 166 9.20 -13.43 1.93
C GLN A 166 7.92 -12.72 2.37
N ILE A 167 7.02 -12.38 1.45
CA ILE A 167 5.70 -11.80 1.76
C ILE A 167 4.90 -12.77 2.65
N LYS A 168 4.84 -14.05 2.31
CA LYS A 168 4.16 -15.05 3.14
C LYS A 168 4.69 -15.08 4.57
N LYS A 169 6.01 -14.99 4.72
CA LYS A 169 6.66 -14.89 6.03
C LYS A 169 6.28 -13.61 6.77
N TYR A 170 6.24 -12.46 6.09
CA TYR A 170 5.83 -11.20 6.70
C TYR A 170 4.36 -11.25 7.19
N ILE A 171 3.48 -11.90 6.43
CA ILE A 171 2.08 -12.10 6.85
C ILE A 171 2.01 -12.99 8.10
N SER A 172 2.75 -14.12 8.11
CA SER A 172 2.77 -15.03 9.28
C SER A 172 3.38 -14.39 10.52
N GLU A 173 4.31 -13.44 10.36
CA GLU A 173 4.88 -12.63 11.43
C GLU A 173 4.00 -11.44 11.83
N GLY A 174 2.81 -11.29 11.27
CA GLY A 174 1.88 -10.20 11.57
C GLY A 174 2.36 -8.81 11.15
N LYS A 175 3.29 -8.70 10.16
CA LYS A 175 3.87 -7.42 9.76
C LYS A 175 2.90 -6.49 9.02
N PHE A 176 1.85 -7.04 8.45
CA PHE A 176 0.79 -6.28 7.79
C PHE A 176 -0.38 -6.01 8.75
N HIS A 177 -0.12 -5.28 9.84
CA HIS A 177 -1.10 -4.84 10.82
C HIS A 177 -1.33 -3.33 10.76
N GLY A 178 -2.26 -2.81 11.57
CA GLY A 178 -2.57 -1.38 11.60
C GLY A 178 -2.96 -0.87 10.21
N ILE A 179 -2.37 0.23 9.77
CA ILE A 179 -2.66 0.81 8.46
C ILE A 179 -2.28 -0.12 7.29
N PHE A 180 -1.28 -1.01 7.48
CA PHE A 180 -0.88 -1.99 6.47
C PHE A 180 -1.87 -3.16 6.31
N SER A 181 -2.85 -3.31 7.19
CA SER A 181 -3.95 -4.28 6.98
C SER A 181 -4.77 -4.00 5.72
N ASN A 182 -4.63 -2.80 5.16
CA ASN A 182 -5.35 -2.34 3.96
C ASN A 182 -4.70 -2.76 2.63
N ILE A 183 -3.56 -3.42 2.64
CA ILE A 183 -2.95 -3.97 1.41
C ILE A 183 -3.94 -4.92 0.73
N GLN A 184 -4.15 -4.73 -0.58
CA GLN A 184 -5.04 -5.55 -1.40
C GLN A 184 -4.29 -6.36 -2.46
N MET A 185 -3.12 -5.88 -2.87
CA MET A 185 -2.33 -6.56 -3.90
C MET A 185 -0.86 -6.64 -3.48
N PHE A 186 -0.29 -7.81 -3.70
CA PHE A 186 1.14 -8.04 -3.64
C PHE A 186 1.71 -8.21 -5.04
N VAL A 187 2.88 -7.63 -5.27
CA VAL A 187 3.67 -7.78 -6.49
C VAL A 187 5.03 -8.35 -6.12
N VAL A 188 5.51 -9.31 -6.87
CA VAL A 188 6.85 -9.90 -6.71
C VAL A 188 7.58 -9.86 -8.04
N SER A 189 8.83 -9.44 -8.05
CA SER A 189 9.63 -9.38 -9.25
C SER A 189 11.09 -9.74 -9.01
N ASN A 190 11.70 -10.38 -10.01
CA ASN A 190 13.14 -10.58 -10.09
C ASN A 190 13.74 -9.87 -11.32
N VAL A 191 13.14 -8.73 -11.71
CA VAL A 191 13.51 -7.92 -12.89
C VAL A 191 12.92 -8.46 -14.19
N VAL A 192 13.08 -9.76 -14.46
CA VAL A 192 12.71 -10.40 -15.72
C VAL A 192 11.41 -11.19 -15.67
N ASP A 193 10.91 -11.45 -14.47
CA ASP A 193 9.63 -12.13 -14.27
C ASP A 193 8.87 -11.45 -13.11
N THR A 194 7.77 -10.80 -13.44
CA THR A 194 6.92 -10.06 -12.51
C THR A 194 5.56 -10.72 -12.41
N LYS A 195 5.12 -10.95 -11.18
CA LYS A 195 3.84 -11.58 -10.84
C LYS A 195 3.12 -10.78 -9.78
N TYR A 196 1.82 -10.96 -9.72
CA TYR A 196 0.99 -10.35 -8.69
C TYR A 196 -0.04 -11.35 -8.16
N PHE A 197 -0.55 -11.07 -6.97
CA PHE A 197 -1.59 -11.87 -6.31
C PHE A 197 -2.33 -11.02 -5.28
N SER A 198 -3.56 -11.42 -4.97
CA SER A 198 -4.38 -10.77 -3.96
C SER A 198 -3.83 -11.02 -2.57
N ALA A 199 -3.97 -10.02 -1.69
CA ALA A 199 -3.68 -10.18 -0.28
C ALA A 199 -4.66 -11.18 0.37
N ALA A 200 -4.11 -12.08 1.17
CA ALA A 200 -4.85 -13.10 1.92
C ALA A 200 -4.04 -13.51 3.15
N ARG A 201 -4.66 -14.23 4.09
CA ARG A 201 -3.93 -14.83 5.21
C ARG A 201 -2.88 -15.81 4.69
N ASP A 202 -1.82 -16.03 5.45
CA ASP A 202 -0.71 -16.93 5.07
C ASP A 202 -1.20 -18.36 4.77
N THR A 203 -2.19 -18.85 5.52
CA THR A 203 -2.83 -20.16 5.33
C THR A 203 -3.69 -20.25 4.08
N GLU A 204 -4.18 -19.11 3.58
CA GLU A 204 -5.02 -19.00 2.39
C GLU A 204 -4.22 -18.69 1.13
N LEU A 205 -2.98 -18.21 1.27
CA LEU A 205 -2.10 -17.94 0.15
C LEU A 205 -1.75 -19.21 -0.62
N ASN A 206 -2.13 -19.23 -1.88
CA ASN A 206 -1.86 -20.36 -2.77
C ASN A 206 -1.13 -19.90 -4.02
N LYS A 207 0.03 -20.51 -4.29
CA LYS A 207 0.83 -20.22 -5.48
C LYS A 207 0.09 -20.38 -6.81
N LYS A 208 -1.01 -21.13 -6.85
CA LYS A 208 -1.86 -21.30 -8.04
C LYS A 208 -2.59 -20.01 -8.43
N PHE A 209 -2.73 -19.06 -7.50
CA PHE A 209 -3.34 -17.76 -7.75
C PHE A 209 -2.35 -16.65 -8.05
N ILE A 210 -1.05 -16.98 -8.16
CA ILE A 210 -0.05 -16.05 -8.65
C ILE A 210 -0.25 -15.88 -10.15
N SER A 211 -0.52 -14.65 -10.58
CA SER A 211 -0.85 -14.29 -11.96
C SER A 211 0.25 -13.46 -12.60
N GLY A 212 0.40 -13.59 -13.93
CA GLY A 212 1.16 -12.67 -14.77
C GLY A 212 0.21 -11.72 -15.50
N TRP A 213 0.71 -10.58 -15.91
CA TRP A 213 -0.04 -9.64 -16.74
C TRP A 213 0.17 -9.94 -18.23
N LEU A 214 -0.88 -9.75 -19.02
CA LEU A 214 -0.83 -9.82 -20.47
C LEU A 214 -1.15 -8.45 -21.07
N ASP A 215 -0.46 -8.07 -22.11
CA ASP A 215 -0.78 -6.87 -22.87
C ASP A 215 -2.06 -7.06 -23.72
N LYS A 216 -2.49 -6.01 -24.41
CA LYS A 216 -3.69 -6.04 -25.30
C LYS A 216 -3.57 -7.05 -26.45
N LYS A 217 -2.37 -7.57 -26.73
CA LYS A 217 -2.09 -8.57 -27.78
C LYS A 217 -1.88 -9.97 -27.20
N ASN A 218 -2.15 -10.16 -25.91
CA ASN A 218 -1.90 -11.38 -25.13
C ASN A 218 -0.41 -11.76 -25.00
N ASN A 219 0.52 -10.81 -25.13
CA ASN A 219 1.92 -11.08 -24.82
C ASN A 219 2.17 -10.92 -23.31
N PRO A 220 2.97 -11.80 -22.69
CA PRO A 220 3.32 -11.67 -21.28
C PRO A 220 4.12 -10.39 -21.01
N VAL A 221 3.71 -9.61 -20.02
CA VAL A 221 4.44 -8.47 -19.47
C VAL A 221 5.24 -8.94 -18.28
N CYS A 222 6.51 -9.30 -18.52
CA CYS A 222 7.34 -9.92 -17.50
C CYS A 222 8.31 -8.94 -16.83
N ASN A 223 8.82 -7.95 -17.57
CA ASN A 223 9.72 -6.94 -17.02
C ASN A 223 9.01 -6.03 -16.02
N TYR A 224 9.64 -5.74 -14.88
CA TYR A 224 9.05 -4.96 -13.80
C TYR A 224 8.75 -3.50 -14.18
N ILE A 225 9.52 -2.89 -15.08
CA ILE A 225 9.29 -1.54 -15.59
C ILE A 225 8.09 -1.52 -16.55
N GLU A 226 8.00 -2.52 -17.44
CA GLU A 226 6.84 -2.67 -18.33
C GLU A 226 5.56 -2.98 -17.55
N PHE A 227 5.68 -3.77 -16.47
CA PHE A 227 4.57 -4.05 -15.56
C PHE A 227 4.12 -2.77 -14.84
N ALA A 228 5.05 -1.95 -14.35
CA ALA A 228 4.72 -0.66 -13.72
C ALA A 228 3.95 0.25 -14.71
N ASP A 229 4.38 0.30 -15.96
CA ASP A 229 3.75 1.08 -17.02
C ASP A 229 2.35 0.56 -17.39
N SER A 230 2.14 -0.75 -17.32
CA SER A 230 0.89 -1.38 -17.75
C SER A 230 -0.16 -1.48 -16.65
N VAL A 231 0.27 -1.58 -15.40
CA VAL A 231 -0.60 -1.94 -14.25
C VAL A 231 -0.62 -0.89 -13.16
N LEU A 232 0.51 -0.22 -12.91
CA LEU A 232 0.68 0.66 -11.75
C LEU A 232 0.62 2.16 -12.10
N HIS A 233 0.50 2.53 -13.37
CA HIS A 233 0.34 3.93 -13.73
C HIS A 233 -1.05 4.45 -13.31
N ILE A 234 -1.11 5.72 -12.96
CA ILE A 234 -2.37 6.40 -12.64
C ILE A 234 -3.06 6.73 -13.98
N PRO A 235 -4.34 6.39 -14.14
CA PRO A 235 -5.08 6.60 -15.39
C PRO A 235 -5.16 8.07 -15.83
#